data_bd4631cc2194256da496c4ca15ba0b15
#
_entry.id   bd4631cc2194256da496c4ca15ba0b15
#
_cell.length_a   1.000
_cell.length_b   1.000
_cell.length_c   1.000
_cell.angle_alpha   90.00
_cell.angle_beta   90.00
_cell.angle_gamma   90.00
#
_symmetry.space_group_name_H-M   'P 1'
#
loop_
_entity.id
_entity.type
_entity.pdbx_description
1 polymer ?
#
loop_
_entity_poly.entity_id
_entity_poly.type
_entity_poly.pdbx_seq_one_letter_code
_entity_poly.pdbx_strand_id
1 'polypeptide(L)'
;GERLRSLGADRTPDDWKDEGLDFRVLGPVGKDLNNGPFAEAAFYIGRLRTMLVTDLVVSVPDTAPEIVAEEPRALAFHARDDASSRLELSEESLLRGWRRMALFALFFQSSAIDPEPVSKALEDAWNSEAKDLGWGGLLPWRFRQDWRKSFDALRQGGGGLFVAPILSELILNRYLSSDVWPFVE
;
A
#
# COMPACT_ATOMS: atom_id res chain seq x y z
N GLY A 1 -8.32 -26.54 23.01
CA GLY A 1 -7.80 -25.43 22.27
C GLY A 1 -6.29 -25.59 22.13
N GLU A 2 -5.80 -26.03 20.97
CA GLU A 2 -4.39 -26.01 20.66
C GLU A 2 -3.91 -24.56 20.72
N ARG A 3 -2.95 -24.30 21.58
CA ARG A 3 -2.21 -23.04 21.58
C ARG A 3 -1.61 -22.90 20.18
N LEU A 4 -1.99 -21.86 19.45
CA LEU A 4 -1.19 -21.31 18.37
C LEU A 4 0.23 -21.16 18.94
N ARG A 5 1.12 -22.07 18.60
CA ARG A 5 2.54 -21.89 18.86
C ARG A 5 2.91 -20.69 18.00
N SER A 6 3.36 -19.62 18.64
CA SER A 6 4.01 -18.57 17.91
C SER A 6 5.02 -19.28 17.01
N LEU A 7 5.00 -19.01 15.73
CA LEU A 7 6.05 -19.38 14.80
C LEU A 7 7.30 -18.62 15.30
N GLY A 8 7.87 -19.15 16.38
CA GLY A 8 9.12 -18.66 16.95
C GLY A 8 10.20 -19.15 16.03
N ALA A 9 10.77 -18.17 15.37
CA ALA A 9 12.09 -18.17 14.77
C ALA A 9 12.50 -19.44 13.97
N ASP A 10 12.66 -19.28 12.69
CA ASP A 10 13.78 -19.82 11.92
C ASP A 10 13.81 -21.31 11.58
N ARG A 11 12.80 -22.09 11.87
CA ARG A 11 12.80 -23.46 11.43
C ARG A 11 11.46 -23.89 10.84
N THR A 12 11.45 -24.04 9.53
CA THR A 12 10.35 -24.65 8.82
C THR A 12 10.08 -26.07 9.35
N PRO A 13 8.84 -26.43 9.72
CA PRO A 13 8.47 -27.79 10.08
C PRO A 13 8.90 -28.80 9.01
N ASP A 14 9.32 -29.99 9.43
CA ASP A 14 9.88 -30.96 8.51
C ASP A 14 8.83 -31.44 7.49
N ASP A 15 7.58 -31.58 7.89
CA ASP A 15 6.44 -31.89 7.01
C ASP A 15 6.22 -30.83 5.92
N TRP A 16 6.45 -29.55 6.23
CA TRP A 16 6.36 -28.48 5.24
C TRP A 16 7.52 -28.52 4.23
N LYS A 17 8.73 -28.85 4.72
CA LYS A 17 9.89 -29.00 3.83
C LYS A 17 9.72 -30.15 2.85
N ASP A 18 9.15 -31.25 3.31
CA ASP A 18 8.86 -32.41 2.47
C ASP A 18 7.84 -32.05 1.36
N GLU A 19 6.93 -31.12 1.65
CA GLU A 19 5.99 -30.53 0.68
C GLU A 19 6.62 -29.43 -0.22
N GLY A 20 7.87 -29.07 0.03
CA GLY A 20 8.59 -28.02 -0.69
C GLY A 20 8.18 -26.61 -0.30
N LEU A 21 7.64 -26.44 0.93
CA LEU A 21 7.29 -25.15 1.51
C LEU A 21 8.34 -24.78 2.56
N ASP A 22 8.92 -23.61 2.40
CA ASP A 22 9.80 -22.99 3.38
C ASP A 22 9.24 -21.64 3.83
N PHE A 23 9.64 -21.15 5.00
CA PHE A 23 9.24 -19.82 5.46
C PHE A 23 10.32 -19.16 6.31
N ARG A 24 10.27 -17.83 6.34
CA ARG A 24 11.02 -17.00 7.28
C ARG A 24 10.12 -15.93 7.88
N VAL A 25 10.40 -15.54 9.11
CA VAL A 25 9.68 -14.47 9.81
C VAL A 25 10.59 -13.27 9.96
N LEU A 26 10.22 -12.16 9.35
CA LEU A 26 10.81 -10.86 9.64
C LEU A 26 10.16 -10.30 10.91
N GLY A 27 10.98 -10.04 11.91
CA GLY A 27 10.50 -9.39 13.14
C GLY A 27 10.47 -10.28 14.37
N PRO A 28 9.98 -9.75 15.48
CA PRO A 28 9.31 -8.45 15.61
C PRO A 28 10.27 -7.25 15.46
N VAL A 29 10.00 -6.37 14.50
CA VAL A 29 10.76 -5.14 14.23
C VAL A 29 10.11 -3.97 14.95
N GLY A 30 10.92 -3.14 15.63
CA GLY A 30 10.41 -1.96 16.30
C GLY A 30 9.60 -2.25 17.55
N LYS A 31 10.17 -2.98 18.50
CA LYS A 31 9.52 -3.33 19.78
C LYS A 31 9.11 -2.11 20.62
N ASP A 32 9.73 -0.97 20.36
CA ASP A 32 9.49 0.33 20.99
C ASP A 32 8.42 1.17 20.27
N LEU A 33 7.84 0.68 19.17
CA LEU A 33 6.77 1.39 18.49
C LEU A 33 5.48 1.41 19.32
N ASN A 34 4.87 2.58 19.46
CA ASN A 34 3.65 2.79 20.24
C ASN A 34 2.46 1.91 19.77
N ASN A 35 2.44 1.54 18.49
CA ASN A 35 1.39 0.73 17.87
C ASN A 35 1.71 -0.78 17.87
N GLY A 36 2.77 -1.18 18.57
CA GLY A 36 3.28 -2.54 18.59
C GLY A 36 4.29 -2.82 17.48
N PRO A 37 5.06 -3.92 17.63
CA PRO A 37 6.08 -4.29 16.66
C PRO A 37 5.46 -4.81 15.36
N PHE A 38 6.16 -4.56 14.25
CA PHE A 38 5.86 -5.17 12.96
C PHE A 38 6.44 -6.58 12.87
N ALA A 39 5.69 -7.52 12.33
CA ALA A 39 6.19 -8.84 11.97
C ALA A 39 5.46 -9.35 10.74
N GLU A 40 6.19 -10.02 9.86
CA GLU A 40 5.65 -10.64 8.66
C GLU A 40 6.31 -12.00 8.40
N ALA A 41 5.51 -12.97 7.96
CA ALA A 41 6.01 -14.26 7.49
C ALA A 41 6.07 -14.28 5.96
N ALA A 42 7.25 -14.52 5.40
CA ALA A 42 7.44 -14.79 3.99
C ALA A 42 7.51 -16.30 3.77
N PHE A 43 6.68 -16.84 2.87
CA PHE A 43 6.67 -18.25 2.50
C PHE A 43 7.25 -18.44 1.12
N TYR A 44 8.01 -19.51 0.93
CA TYR A 44 8.54 -19.89 -0.38
C TYR A 44 8.07 -21.27 -0.75
N ILE A 45 7.42 -21.39 -1.93
CA ILE A 45 6.95 -22.64 -2.50
C ILE A 45 7.93 -23.05 -3.61
N GLY A 46 8.89 -23.93 -3.29
CA GLY A 46 10.00 -24.28 -4.16
C GLY A 46 9.58 -24.84 -5.51
N ARG A 47 8.58 -25.72 -5.57
CA ARG A 47 8.06 -26.31 -6.81
C ARG A 47 7.47 -25.29 -7.78
N LEU A 48 6.91 -24.20 -7.25
CA LEU A 48 6.29 -23.12 -8.03
C LEU A 48 7.24 -21.93 -8.25
N ARG A 49 8.39 -21.92 -7.58
CA ARG A 49 9.31 -20.77 -7.51
C ARG A 49 8.58 -19.48 -7.12
N THR A 50 7.63 -19.61 -6.20
CA THR A 50 6.73 -18.51 -5.78
C THR A 50 6.97 -18.17 -4.33
N MET A 51 7.10 -16.88 -4.06
CA MET A 51 7.12 -16.32 -2.71
C MET A 51 5.76 -15.70 -2.39
N LEU A 52 5.24 -16.00 -1.20
CA LEU A 52 4.02 -15.40 -0.68
C LEU A 52 4.41 -14.44 0.45
N VAL A 53 3.97 -13.22 0.32
CA VAL A 53 4.18 -12.12 1.30
C VAL A 53 2.89 -11.35 1.45
N THR A 54 2.76 -10.56 2.51
CA THR A 54 1.64 -9.63 2.68
C THR A 54 2.07 -8.21 2.31
N ASP A 55 2.88 -7.57 3.15
CA ASP A 55 3.22 -6.14 3.03
C ASP A 55 4.70 -5.90 2.68
N LEU A 56 5.55 -6.94 2.78
CA LEU A 56 6.99 -6.79 2.65
C LEU A 56 7.41 -6.30 1.25
N VAL A 57 6.80 -6.88 0.22
CA VAL A 57 7.12 -6.55 -1.17
C VAL A 57 5.84 -6.39 -1.96
N VAL A 58 5.73 -5.29 -2.68
CA VAL A 58 4.55 -4.95 -3.48
C VAL A 58 4.92 -4.57 -4.90
N SER A 59 3.96 -4.65 -5.81
CA SER A 59 4.06 -4.13 -7.17
C SER A 59 2.81 -3.34 -7.50
N VAL A 60 2.98 -2.20 -8.15
CA VAL A 60 1.87 -1.35 -8.60
C VAL A 60 1.73 -1.47 -10.12
N PRO A 61 0.66 -2.08 -10.63
CA PRO A 61 0.40 -2.12 -12.05
C PRO A 61 0.05 -0.72 -12.58
N ASP A 62 0.23 -0.51 -13.87
CA ASP A 62 -0.07 0.78 -14.51
C ASP A 62 -1.57 1.08 -14.57
N THR A 63 -2.37 0.04 -14.68
CA THR A 63 -3.85 0.07 -14.69
C THR A 63 -4.40 -0.58 -13.44
N ALA A 64 -5.62 -0.22 -13.04
CA ALA A 64 -6.28 -0.82 -11.89
C ALA A 64 -6.42 -2.34 -12.05
N PRO A 65 -6.12 -3.13 -11.01
CA PRO A 65 -6.50 -4.54 -10.96
C PRO A 65 -8.00 -4.72 -11.13
N GLU A 66 -8.44 -5.86 -11.69
CA GLU A 66 -9.85 -6.15 -11.95
C GLU A 66 -10.73 -5.94 -10.70
N ILE A 67 -10.31 -6.45 -9.57
CA ILE A 67 -11.04 -6.31 -8.30
C ILE A 67 -11.26 -4.83 -7.89
N VAL A 68 -10.33 -3.94 -8.22
CA VAL A 68 -10.46 -2.50 -7.94
C VAL A 68 -11.31 -1.81 -9.00
N ALA A 69 -11.26 -2.30 -10.23
CA ALA A 69 -12.06 -1.77 -11.35
C ALA A 69 -13.56 -2.12 -11.24
N GLU A 70 -13.94 -3.09 -10.40
CA GLU A 70 -15.35 -3.42 -10.12
C GLU A 70 -16.12 -2.25 -9.48
N GLU A 71 -15.44 -1.33 -8.78
CA GLU A 71 -16.04 -0.13 -8.23
C GLU A 71 -15.46 1.14 -8.89
N PRO A 72 -15.89 1.45 -10.12
CA PRO A 72 -15.34 2.56 -10.90
C PRO A 72 -15.57 3.94 -10.24
N ARG A 73 -16.61 4.09 -9.42
CA ARG A 73 -16.87 5.35 -8.70
C ARG A 73 -15.79 5.65 -7.66
N ALA A 74 -15.19 4.62 -7.03
CA ALA A 74 -14.06 4.80 -6.13
C ALA A 74 -12.85 5.34 -6.88
N LEU A 75 -12.55 4.82 -8.07
CA LEU A 75 -11.50 5.35 -8.92
C LEU A 75 -11.78 6.79 -9.35
N ALA A 76 -13.01 7.06 -9.84
CA ALA A 76 -13.42 8.40 -10.22
C ALA A 76 -13.34 9.41 -9.06
N PHE A 77 -13.60 8.96 -7.83
CA PHE A 77 -13.43 9.78 -6.63
C PHE A 77 -11.99 10.28 -6.49
N HIS A 78 -11.01 9.41 -6.63
CA HIS A 78 -9.60 9.76 -6.55
C HIS A 78 -9.07 10.51 -7.78
N ALA A 79 -9.80 10.47 -8.89
CA ALA A 79 -9.44 11.20 -10.11
C ALA A 79 -9.69 12.70 -10.01
N ARG A 80 -10.55 13.16 -9.10
CA ARG A 80 -10.95 14.55 -8.98
C ARG A 80 -9.81 15.45 -8.48
N ASP A 81 -9.81 16.69 -8.93
CA ASP A 81 -8.83 17.68 -8.48
C ASP A 81 -9.27 18.36 -7.17
N ASP A 82 -10.56 18.39 -6.92
CA ASP A 82 -11.18 18.87 -5.67
C ASP A 82 -12.48 18.11 -5.37
N ALA A 83 -13.00 18.25 -4.14
CA ALA A 83 -14.18 17.52 -3.72
C ALA A 83 -15.48 17.99 -4.41
N SER A 84 -15.53 19.19 -4.99
CA SER A 84 -16.68 19.73 -5.72
C SER A 84 -16.74 19.30 -7.18
N SER A 85 -15.64 18.79 -7.73
CA SER A 85 -15.59 18.27 -9.11
C SER A 85 -16.50 17.06 -9.26
N ARG A 86 -17.12 16.93 -10.46
CA ARG A 86 -17.98 15.80 -10.79
C ARG A 86 -17.20 14.50 -10.88
N LEU A 87 -17.91 13.39 -10.66
CA LEU A 87 -17.38 12.06 -10.93
C LEU A 87 -17.43 11.78 -12.43
N GLU A 88 -16.28 11.57 -13.04
CA GLU A 88 -16.15 11.20 -14.44
C GLU A 88 -15.73 9.74 -14.57
N LEU A 89 -16.55 8.95 -15.27
CA LEU A 89 -16.30 7.52 -15.49
C LEU A 89 -15.62 7.23 -16.83
N SER A 90 -14.94 8.21 -17.42
CA SER A 90 -14.14 8.00 -18.63
C SER A 90 -12.92 7.13 -18.32
N GLU A 91 -12.44 6.38 -19.29
CA GLU A 91 -11.24 5.54 -19.15
C GLU A 91 -10.04 6.34 -18.65
N GLU A 92 -9.85 7.55 -19.18
CA GLU A 92 -8.76 8.45 -18.73
C GLU A 92 -8.94 8.84 -17.26
N SER A 93 -10.17 9.14 -16.83
CA SER A 93 -10.45 9.49 -15.45
C SER A 93 -10.20 8.30 -14.52
N LEU A 94 -10.67 7.11 -14.87
CA LEU A 94 -10.47 5.91 -14.07
C LEU A 94 -8.98 5.54 -13.95
N LEU A 95 -8.22 5.67 -15.04
CA LEU A 95 -6.77 5.46 -15.01
C LEU A 95 -6.07 6.50 -14.12
N ARG A 96 -6.44 7.77 -14.22
CA ARG A 96 -5.95 8.84 -13.34
C ARG A 96 -6.28 8.54 -11.88
N GLY A 97 -7.50 8.09 -11.63
CA GLY A 97 -7.97 7.73 -10.29
C GLY A 97 -7.19 6.58 -9.67
N TRP A 98 -6.94 5.53 -10.42
CA TRP A 98 -6.10 4.42 -9.98
C TRP A 98 -4.70 4.88 -9.55
N ARG A 99 -4.03 5.63 -10.42
CA ARG A 99 -2.67 6.10 -10.15
C ARG A 99 -2.59 7.00 -8.93
N ARG A 100 -3.58 7.89 -8.74
CA ARG A 100 -3.70 8.76 -7.57
C ARG A 100 -4.07 7.99 -6.30
N MET A 101 -4.94 6.99 -6.41
CA MET A 101 -5.28 6.11 -5.30
C MET A 101 -4.04 5.33 -4.83
N ALA A 102 -3.24 4.81 -5.74
CA ALA A 102 -1.99 4.14 -5.40
C ALA A 102 -1.01 5.09 -4.67
N LEU A 103 -0.88 6.32 -5.13
CA LEU A 103 0.00 7.30 -4.48
C LEU A 103 -0.42 7.68 -3.08
N PHE A 104 -1.71 7.78 -2.80
CA PHE A 104 -2.18 8.27 -1.52
C PHE A 104 -2.79 7.17 -0.64
N ALA A 105 -3.84 6.51 -1.12
CA ALA A 105 -4.62 5.59 -0.29
C ALA A 105 -3.86 4.29 0.02
N LEU A 106 -3.00 3.83 -0.89
CA LEU A 106 -2.26 2.58 -0.71
C LEU A 106 -0.86 2.81 -0.12
N PHE A 107 -0.12 3.83 -0.58
CA PHE A 107 1.30 3.96 -0.26
C PHE A 107 1.70 5.29 0.36
N PHE A 108 0.78 6.21 0.56
CA PHE A 108 0.94 7.50 1.23
C PHE A 108 2.18 8.30 0.77
N GLN A 109 2.24 8.62 -0.53
CA GLN A 109 3.29 9.46 -1.09
C GLN A 109 3.00 10.94 -0.84
N SER A 110 3.43 11.46 0.29
CA SER A 110 3.22 12.86 0.69
C SER A 110 3.82 13.87 -0.29
N SER A 111 4.85 13.47 -1.04
CA SER A 111 5.46 14.31 -2.09
C SER A 111 4.54 14.59 -3.29
N ALA A 112 3.49 13.80 -3.46
CA ALA A 112 2.53 13.92 -4.57
C ALA A 112 1.35 14.84 -4.27
N ILE A 113 1.18 15.28 -3.01
CA ILE A 113 0.01 16.01 -2.55
C ILE A 113 0.37 17.29 -1.79
N ASP A 114 -0.56 18.22 -1.80
CA ASP A 114 -0.58 19.40 -0.93
C ASP A 114 -1.83 19.37 -0.05
N PRO A 115 -1.72 19.62 1.26
CA PRO A 115 -2.88 19.70 2.15
C PRO A 115 -3.82 20.82 1.74
N GLU A 116 -5.12 20.56 1.77
CA GLU A 116 -6.15 21.56 1.59
C GLU A 116 -6.57 22.11 2.97
N PRO A 117 -6.86 23.42 3.12
CA PRO A 117 -7.42 23.96 4.35
C PRO A 117 -8.70 23.21 4.73
N VAL A 118 -8.80 22.81 6.00
CA VAL A 118 -9.92 21.97 6.49
C VAL A 118 -11.28 22.61 6.20
N SER A 119 -11.40 23.93 6.37
CA SER A 119 -12.63 24.68 6.08
C SER A 119 -13.07 24.52 4.63
N LYS A 120 -12.11 24.63 3.68
CA LYS A 120 -12.39 24.49 2.28
C LYS A 120 -12.72 23.03 1.91
N ALA A 121 -11.99 22.07 2.44
CA ALA A 121 -12.26 20.66 2.21
C ALA A 121 -13.67 20.27 2.69
N LEU A 122 -14.12 20.80 3.82
CA LEU A 122 -15.48 20.58 4.33
C LEU A 122 -16.55 21.26 3.47
N GLU A 123 -16.32 22.51 3.03
CA GLU A 123 -17.22 23.22 2.11
C GLU A 123 -17.39 22.46 0.78
N ASP A 124 -16.30 22.07 0.18
CA ASP A 124 -16.26 21.31 -1.08
C ASP A 124 -16.97 19.96 -0.91
N ALA A 125 -16.74 19.24 0.20
CA ALA A 125 -17.41 17.97 0.49
C ALA A 125 -18.93 18.15 0.70
N TRP A 126 -19.33 19.24 1.34
CA TRP A 126 -20.75 19.56 1.55
C TRP A 126 -21.50 19.72 0.21
N ASN A 127 -20.85 20.28 -0.79
CA ASN A 127 -21.38 20.48 -2.13
C ASN A 127 -21.12 19.31 -3.09
N SER A 128 -20.41 18.26 -2.65
CA SER A 128 -20.04 17.13 -3.49
C SER A 128 -21.22 16.22 -3.78
N GLU A 129 -21.27 15.69 -4.99
CA GLU A 129 -22.16 14.59 -5.37
C GLU A 129 -21.71 13.21 -4.89
N ALA A 130 -20.51 13.13 -4.33
CA ALA A 130 -19.84 11.89 -3.93
C ALA A 130 -19.83 11.68 -2.40
N LYS A 131 -20.86 12.14 -1.70
CA LYS A 131 -20.97 12.05 -0.23
C LYS A 131 -21.04 10.62 0.31
N ASP A 132 -21.40 9.68 -0.53
CA ASP A 132 -21.44 8.24 -0.24
C ASP A 132 -20.07 7.54 -0.44
N LEU A 133 -19.09 8.28 -0.97
CA LEU A 133 -17.74 7.76 -1.22
C LEU A 133 -16.70 8.35 -0.26
N GLY A 134 -15.63 7.59 -0.06
CA GLY A 134 -14.53 7.99 0.78
C GLY A 134 -15.00 8.35 2.20
N TRP A 135 -14.49 9.45 2.73
CA TRP A 135 -14.88 9.97 4.04
C TRP A 135 -16.02 11.01 3.91
N GLY A 136 -17.19 10.59 3.41
CA GLY A 136 -18.30 11.50 3.17
C GLY A 136 -18.07 12.49 2.04
N GLY A 137 -17.34 12.08 1.01
CA GLY A 137 -16.95 12.94 -0.11
C GLY A 137 -15.76 13.86 0.17
N LEU A 138 -15.18 13.79 1.36
CA LEU A 138 -14.06 14.64 1.77
C LEU A 138 -12.78 14.33 0.98
N LEU A 139 -12.15 15.38 0.49
CA LEU A 139 -10.85 15.32 -0.19
C LEU A 139 -9.93 16.40 0.43
N PRO A 140 -9.25 16.12 1.57
CA PRO A 140 -8.51 17.11 2.32
C PRO A 140 -7.11 17.40 1.76
N TRP A 141 -6.87 17.09 0.50
CA TRP A 141 -5.62 17.36 -0.23
C TRP A 141 -5.90 17.59 -1.70
N ARG A 142 -4.93 18.17 -2.37
CA ARG A 142 -4.86 18.27 -3.83
C ARG A 142 -3.61 17.58 -4.33
N PHE A 143 -3.72 16.97 -5.50
CA PHE A 143 -2.55 16.43 -6.17
C PHE A 143 -1.76 17.57 -6.82
N ARG A 144 -0.42 17.56 -6.64
CA ARG A 144 0.47 18.49 -7.32
C ARG A 144 0.43 18.28 -8.83
N GLN A 145 0.77 19.32 -9.59
CA GLN A 145 0.77 19.22 -11.05
C GLN A 145 1.68 18.11 -11.59
N ASP A 146 2.77 17.84 -10.89
CA ASP A 146 3.76 16.84 -11.26
C ASP A 146 3.59 15.46 -10.56
N TRP A 147 2.44 15.19 -9.97
CA TRP A 147 2.13 13.94 -9.27
C TRP A 147 2.43 12.67 -10.09
N ARG A 148 2.40 12.77 -11.45
CA ARG A 148 2.75 11.64 -12.31
C ARG A 148 4.21 11.21 -12.14
N LYS A 149 5.11 12.15 -11.90
CA LYS A 149 6.51 11.82 -11.59
C LYS A 149 6.63 11.01 -10.31
N SER A 150 5.82 11.34 -9.29
CA SER A 150 5.78 10.56 -8.06
C SER A 150 5.23 9.15 -8.28
N PHE A 151 4.26 8.98 -9.18
CA PHE A 151 3.75 7.66 -9.55
C PHE A 151 4.80 6.83 -10.30
N ASP A 152 5.49 7.42 -11.27
CA ASP A 152 6.56 6.76 -12.02
C ASP A 152 7.73 6.39 -11.10
N ALA A 153 8.08 7.26 -10.15
CA ALA A 153 9.10 6.99 -9.14
C ALA A 153 8.68 5.86 -8.19
N LEU A 154 7.43 5.83 -7.74
CA LEU A 154 6.88 4.75 -6.92
C LEU A 154 7.02 3.40 -7.63
N ARG A 155 6.75 3.35 -8.93
CA ARG A 155 6.87 2.14 -9.76
C ARG A 155 8.29 1.80 -10.19
N GLN A 156 9.27 2.60 -9.80
CA GLN A 156 10.67 2.46 -10.22
C GLN A 156 10.83 2.34 -11.75
N GLY A 157 10.01 3.10 -12.48
CA GLY A 157 10.07 3.17 -13.95
C GLY A 157 9.47 2.00 -14.72
N GLY A 158 8.85 0.99 -14.05
CA GLY A 158 8.33 -0.14 -14.81
C GLY A 158 7.42 -1.13 -14.06
N GLY A 159 7.08 -0.88 -12.82
CA GLY A 159 6.23 -1.78 -12.03
C GLY A 159 6.98 -2.99 -11.47
N GLY A 160 8.25 -2.83 -11.16
CA GLY A 160 9.03 -3.81 -10.42
C GLY A 160 8.54 -4.01 -9.00
N LEU A 161 9.09 -5.01 -8.32
CA LEU A 161 8.84 -5.23 -6.90
C LEU A 161 9.59 -4.19 -6.06
N PHE A 162 8.93 -3.67 -5.04
CA PHE A 162 9.56 -2.75 -4.09
C PHE A 162 8.93 -2.91 -2.69
N VAL A 163 9.63 -2.46 -1.67
CA VAL A 163 9.09 -2.39 -0.31
C VAL A 163 8.18 -1.17 -0.21
N ALA A 164 6.99 -1.34 0.35
CA ALA A 164 6.06 -0.23 0.50
C ALA A 164 6.73 0.95 1.24
N PRO A 165 6.63 2.19 0.73
CA PRO A 165 7.34 3.34 1.31
C PRO A 165 7.03 3.56 2.79
N ILE A 166 5.77 3.39 3.20
CA ILE A 166 5.38 3.51 4.60
C ILE A 166 6.11 2.48 5.48
N LEU A 167 6.27 1.27 4.99
CA LEU A 167 6.98 0.21 5.70
C LEU A 167 8.49 0.50 5.75
N SER A 168 9.09 0.85 4.61
CA SER A 168 10.53 1.12 4.53
C SER A 168 10.92 2.33 5.36
N GLU A 169 10.21 3.45 5.24
CA GLU A 169 10.59 4.72 5.87
C GLU A 169 10.27 4.78 7.36
N LEU A 170 9.12 4.26 7.77
CA LEU A 170 8.68 4.36 9.17
C LEU A 170 9.18 3.21 10.05
N ILE A 171 9.44 2.04 9.47
CA ILE A 171 9.78 0.84 10.21
C ILE A 171 11.15 0.32 9.82
N LEU A 172 11.31 -0.22 8.62
CA LEU A 172 12.50 -1.00 8.27
C LEU A 172 13.80 -0.19 8.31
N ASN A 173 13.82 1.04 7.80
CA ASN A 173 15.03 1.88 7.80
C ASN A 173 15.54 2.21 9.20
N ARG A 174 14.66 2.27 10.21
CA ARG A 174 15.04 2.52 11.60
C ARG A 174 15.73 1.34 12.25
N TYR A 175 15.39 0.13 11.83
CA TYR A 175 15.84 -1.12 12.45
C TYR A 175 16.66 -1.98 11.46
N LEU A 176 17.20 -1.34 10.41
CA LEU A 176 17.86 -2.03 9.31
C LEU A 176 19.00 -2.96 9.79
N SER A 177 19.84 -2.46 10.67
CA SER A 177 21.00 -3.22 11.17
C SER A 177 20.66 -4.24 12.25
N SER A 178 19.63 -3.99 13.06
CA SER A 178 19.28 -4.83 14.20
C SER A 178 18.36 -5.99 13.87
N ASP A 179 17.36 -5.73 13.06
CA ASP A 179 16.24 -6.67 12.86
C ASP A 179 16.06 -7.09 11.41
N VAL A 180 16.34 -6.19 10.43
CA VAL A 180 16.08 -6.46 9.02
C VAL A 180 17.24 -7.19 8.36
N TRP A 181 18.47 -6.73 8.58
CA TRP A 181 19.65 -7.31 7.94
C TRP A 181 19.84 -8.79 8.25
N PRO A 182 19.70 -9.27 9.50
CA PRO A 182 19.76 -10.69 9.80
C PRO A 182 18.68 -11.55 9.12
N PHE A 183 17.58 -10.94 8.69
CA PHE A 183 16.53 -11.65 7.94
C PHE A 183 16.92 -11.87 6.48
N VAL A 184 17.71 -10.97 5.89
CA VAL A 184 18.10 -11.01 4.47
C VAL A 184 19.28 -11.94 4.23
N GLU A 185 20.18 -12.10 5.20
CA GLU A 185 21.32 -13.05 5.18
C GLU A 185 20.85 -14.51 5.30
#